data_a07754ae8302f0b66d3229562f45b255
#
_entry.id   a07754ae8302f0b66d3229562f45b255
#
_cell.length_a   1.000
_cell.length_b   1.000
_cell.length_c   1.000
_cell.angle_alpha   90.00
_cell.angle_beta   90.00
_cell.angle_gamma   90.00
#
_symmetry.space_group_name_H-M   'P 1'
#
loop_
_entity.id
_entity.type
_entity.pdbx_description
1 polymer ?
#
loop_
_entity_poly.entity_id
_entity_poly.type
_entity_poly.pdbx_seq_one_letter_code
_entity_poly.pdbx_strand_id
1 'polypeptide(L)'
;MPLASKLPRVAAAVAIGGALLLPATTVLAQSQAGDIHGPAGRIFVIMLENHSQSTVIGDPNAPFIASLAHHYAEATNYYGVTHPSQPNYVAAITGQLDTTRMNDVATNHYDWPNLVDQLDAHGKTWGAYMDSLPSAGYTGATAPGSTALYTNKHNPFVLMDDVLSSPSRLANIKPYTDLGADLNSSNAPDFVWISPNQCNDMHGGVYSAIAGHPETPCPYGNSIDDANDAALKHKADVFVQGAVNTIRSSKAWTVNSAIFILTDESDYAGSATTTDEWLDVTGCCDSPGYGSVDPLPSGYVFQDNKTNGQPNVWGGGPFGGGQVPAIVVTRNSAGHIVDNTPYNHYSLLRTIEQVWGLGYLGYADDSANVTSMMRLLRP
;
A
#
# COMPACT_ATOMS: atom_id res chain seq x y z
N MET A 1 -51.83 -38.55 -67.50
CA MET A 1 -51.23 -38.12 -68.79
C MET A 1 -49.92 -37.46 -68.52
N PRO A 2 -48.92 -37.78 -69.29
CA PRO A 2 -47.54 -37.58 -68.98
C PRO A 2 -46.93 -36.36 -69.65
N LEU A 3 -45.70 -35.99 -69.29
CA LEU A 3 -44.61 -35.50 -70.09
C LEU A 3 -43.50 -34.98 -69.17
N ALA A 4 -42.46 -35.74 -69.10
CA ALA A 4 -41.24 -35.76 -69.89
C ALA A 4 -40.31 -34.56 -69.59
N SER A 5 -39.34 -34.82 -68.81
CA SER A 5 -37.89 -34.90 -68.97
C SER A 5 -37.22 -33.82 -69.85
N LYS A 6 -36.28 -33.13 -69.26
CA LYS A 6 -34.94 -32.93 -69.88
C LYS A 6 -33.93 -32.40 -68.90
N LEU A 7 -32.93 -33.18 -68.61
CA LEU A 7 -31.66 -32.71 -68.02
C LEU A 7 -30.81 -32.02 -69.09
N PRO A 8 -30.00 -31.11 -68.77
CA PRO A 8 -28.74 -30.92 -69.47
C PRO A 8 -27.51 -31.02 -68.54
N ARG A 9 -26.49 -31.41 -69.20
CA ARG A 9 -25.18 -31.88 -68.85
C ARG A 9 -24.38 -30.91 -68.00
N VAL A 10 -23.71 -31.45 -67.00
CA VAL A 10 -22.66 -30.87 -66.19
C VAL A 10 -21.42 -30.58 -67.01
N ALA A 11 -20.93 -29.38 -67.03
CA ALA A 11 -19.57 -29.05 -67.43
C ALA A 11 -18.75 -28.80 -66.16
N ALA A 12 -17.74 -29.66 -65.97
CA ALA A 12 -16.80 -29.48 -64.86
C ALA A 12 -15.81 -28.34 -65.17
N ALA A 13 -15.82 -27.29 -64.41
CA ALA A 13 -14.76 -26.30 -64.43
C ALA A 13 -13.82 -26.58 -63.26
N VAL A 14 -12.59 -26.91 -63.58
CA VAL A 14 -11.47 -27.00 -62.60
C VAL A 14 -11.06 -25.61 -62.22
N ALA A 15 -11.36 -25.20 -60.96
CA ALA A 15 -10.83 -23.99 -60.41
C ALA A 15 -9.51 -24.29 -59.69
N ILE A 16 -8.43 -23.76 -60.22
CA ILE A 16 -7.11 -23.75 -59.58
C ILE A 16 -7.19 -22.72 -58.47
N GLY A 17 -7.28 -23.19 -57.24
CA GLY A 17 -7.24 -22.35 -56.05
C GLY A 17 -5.81 -21.89 -55.77
N GLY A 18 -5.48 -20.65 -56.11
CA GLY A 18 -4.29 -20.00 -55.62
C GLY A 18 -4.45 -19.65 -54.14
N ALA A 19 -3.71 -20.31 -53.28
CA ALA A 19 -3.62 -19.94 -51.87
C ALA A 19 -2.85 -18.62 -51.75
N LEU A 20 -3.56 -17.53 -51.48
CA LEU A 20 -2.95 -16.27 -51.02
C LEU A 20 -2.46 -16.48 -49.57
N LEU A 21 -1.17 -16.70 -49.44
CA LEU A 21 -0.48 -16.55 -48.15
C LEU A 21 -0.48 -15.06 -47.75
N LEU A 22 -1.39 -14.70 -46.88
CA LEU A 22 -1.30 -13.44 -46.17
C LEU A 22 -0.10 -13.51 -45.19
N PRO A 23 0.80 -12.54 -45.19
CA PRO A 23 1.85 -12.49 -44.19
C PRO A 23 1.21 -12.33 -42.84
N ALA A 24 1.51 -13.25 -41.93
CA ALA A 24 1.22 -13.06 -40.50
C ALA A 24 2.01 -11.84 -40.04
N THR A 25 1.33 -10.71 -39.91
CA THR A 25 1.87 -9.58 -39.16
C THR A 25 1.96 -10.02 -37.70
N THR A 26 3.13 -10.45 -37.27
CA THR A 26 3.51 -10.50 -35.89
C THR A 26 3.39 -9.08 -35.38
N VAL A 27 2.32 -8.79 -34.64
CA VAL A 27 2.25 -7.62 -33.75
C VAL A 27 3.33 -7.88 -32.71
N LEU A 28 4.51 -7.34 -32.96
CA LEU A 28 5.51 -7.16 -31.91
C LEU A 28 4.83 -6.24 -30.89
N ALA A 29 4.41 -6.80 -29.77
CA ALA A 29 4.10 -6.03 -28.61
C ALA A 29 5.33 -5.13 -28.37
N GLN A 30 5.15 -3.83 -28.56
CA GLN A 30 6.16 -2.86 -28.16
C GLN A 30 6.30 -3.01 -26.64
N SER A 31 7.34 -3.71 -26.21
CA SER A 31 7.82 -3.62 -24.85
C SER A 31 8.11 -2.13 -24.61
N GLN A 32 7.33 -1.52 -23.75
CA GLN A 32 7.65 -0.16 -23.31
C GLN A 32 9.00 -0.23 -22.62
N ALA A 33 9.98 0.39 -23.23
CA ALA A 33 11.33 0.48 -22.70
C ALA A 33 11.27 1.23 -21.37
N GLY A 34 11.61 0.57 -20.30
CA GLY A 34 11.65 1.15 -18.95
C GLY A 34 11.26 0.18 -17.83
N ASP A 35 10.99 -1.06 -18.16
CA ASP A 35 10.62 -2.06 -17.17
C ASP A 35 11.82 -2.40 -16.27
N ILE A 36 11.61 -2.25 -14.96
CA ILE A 36 12.52 -2.77 -13.93
C ILE A 36 12.41 -4.31 -13.94
N HIS A 37 12.63 -4.92 -15.09
CA HIS A 37 12.64 -6.36 -15.26
C HIS A 37 14.05 -6.91 -15.05
N GLY A 38 14.51 -6.84 -13.81
CA GLY A 38 15.63 -7.65 -13.37
C GLY A 38 15.14 -8.68 -12.36
N PRO A 39 15.57 -9.93 -12.42
CA PRO A 39 15.11 -11.00 -11.53
C PRO A 39 15.49 -10.83 -10.05
N ALA A 40 16.03 -9.70 -9.65
CA ALA A 40 16.64 -9.50 -8.34
C ALA A 40 16.18 -8.24 -7.58
N GLY A 41 15.17 -7.53 -8.06
CA GLY A 41 14.64 -6.36 -7.33
C GLY A 41 13.79 -6.79 -6.14
N ARG A 42 14.06 -6.20 -4.97
CA ARG A 42 13.23 -6.36 -3.77
C ARG A 42 12.40 -5.10 -3.54
N ILE A 43 11.21 -5.30 -3.00
CA ILE A 43 10.32 -4.21 -2.63
C ILE A 43 10.19 -4.17 -1.12
N PHE A 44 10.42 -2.99 -0.56
CA PHE A 44 10.25 -2.67 0.85
C PHE A 44 9.16 -1.63 0.97
N VAL A 45 8.23 -1.82 1.91
CA VAL A 45 7.19 -0.85 2.26
C VAL A 45 7.38 -0.49 3.73
N ILE A 46 7.45 0.80 4.03
CA ILE A 46 7.41 1.36 5.38
C ILE A 46 6.12 2.15 5.45
N MET A 47 5.13 1.64 6.20
CA MET A 47 3.84 2.28 6.38
C MET A 47 3.84 3.00 7.72
N LEU A 48 3.71 4.32 7.66
CA LEU A 48 3.55 5.22 8.79
C LEU A 48 2.07 5.60 8.94
N GLU A 49 1.76 6.49 9.87
CA GLU A 49 0.39 6.76 10.31
C GLU A 49 0.03 8.24 10.32
N ASN A 50 -1.24 8.49 10.05
CA ASN A 50 -2.03 9.68 10.38
C ASN A 50 -1.37 11.04 10.10
N HIS A 51 -0.65 11.19 8.99
CA HIS A 51 -0.06 12.50 8.66
C HIS A 51 -0.16 12.82 7.17
N SER A 52 -0.51 14.07 6.88
CA SER A 52 -0.60 14.60 5.53
C SER A 52 0.78 14.89 4.92
N GLN A 53 0.83 14.89 3.60
CA GLN A 53 2.04 15.29 2.87
C GLN A 53 2.54 16.67 3.30
N SER A 54 1.64 17.63 3.44
CA SER A 54 1.97 19.03 3.80
C SER A 54 2.44 19.23 5.24
N THR A 55 2.15 18.28 6.15
CA THR A 55 2.54 18.36 7.56
C THR A 55 3.80 17.57 7.88
N VAL A 56 4.29 16.76 6.92
CA VAL A 56 5.54 15.98 7.06
C VAL A 56 6.64 16.52 6.16
N ILE A 57 6.33 16.76 4.87
CA ILE A 57 7.35 17.19 3.92
C ILE A 57 7.69 18.66 4.15
N GLY A 58 8.90 18.91 4.63
CA GLY A 58 9.38 20.25 5.01
C GLY A 58 9.23 20.58 6.49
N ASP A 59 8.62 19.70 7.31
CA ASP A 59 8.59 19.88 8.75
C ASP A 59 10.00 19.75 9.36
N PRO A 60 10.42 20.69 10.25
CA PRO A 60 11.72 20.62 10.88
C PRO A 60 11.93 19.42 11.81
N ASN A 61 10.86 18.75 12.23
CA ASN A 61 10.91 17.53 13.04
C ASN A 61 11.00 16.24 12.22
N ALA A 62 10.83 16.31 10.89
CA ALA A 62 10.98 15.18 9.96
C ALA A 62 12.07 15.45 8.89
N PRO A 63 13.30 15.89 9.26
CA PRO A 63 14.30 16.34 8.29
C PRO A 63 14.83 15.22 7.39
N PHE A 64 14.92 13.98 7.89
CA PHE A 64 15.40 12.85 7.11
C PHE A 64 14.36 12.44 6.07
N ILE A 65 13.07 12.30 6.47
CA ILE A 65 11.98 12.00 5.56
C ILE A 65 11.90 13.07 4.47
N ALA A 66 11.93 14.35 4.84
CA ALA A 66 11.96 15.45 3.89
C ALA A 66 13.17 15.37 2.94
N SER A 67 14.35 15.00 3.45
CA SER A 67 15.54 14.84 2.62
C SER A 67 15.39 13.70 1.61
N LEU A 68 14.72 12.62 1.96
CA LEU A 68 14.44 11.51 1.03
C LEU A 68 13.51 11.98 -0.10
N ALA A 69 12.46 12.73 0.21
CA ALA A 69 11.56 13.31 -0.78
C ALA A 69 12.35 14.22 -1.77
N HIS A 70 13.27 15.03 -1.26
CA HIS A 70 14.07 15.92 -2.10
C HIS A 70 15.20 15.25 -2.92
N HIS A 71 15.63 14.04 -2.54
CA HIS A 71 16.74 13.37 -3.22
C HIS A 71 16.31 12.20 -4.11
N TYR A 72 15.12 11.65 -3.87
CA TYR A 72 14.59 10.49 -4.58
C TYR A 72 13.26 10.83 -5.27
N ALA A 73 12.41 9.85 -5.47
CA ALA A 73 11.14 10.08 -6.10
C ALA A 73 10.05 10.40 -5.07
N GLU A 74 9.24 11.43 -5.35
CA GLU A 74 8.10 11.85 -4.56
C GLU A 74 6.83 11.82 -5.41
N ALA A 75 5.79 11.13 -4.93
CA ALA A 75 4.43 11.26 -5.43
C ALA A 75 3.74 12.39 -4.65
N THR A 76 3.62 13.55 -5.25
CA THR A 76 3.04 14.72 -4.60
C THR A 76 1.52 14.74 -4.59
N ASN A 77 0.88 13.70 -5.13
CA ASN A 77 -0.57 13.59 -5.24
C ASN A 77 -1.01 12.15 -4.88
N TYR A 78 -0.55 11.68 -3.73
CA TYR A 78 -0.88 10.36 -3.19
C TYR A 78 -1.89 10.49 -2.05
N TYR A 79 -2.86 9.57 -2.00
CA TYR A 79 -3.98 9.63 -1.06
C TYR A 79 -4.16 8.32 -0.29
N GLY A 80 -4.57 8.43 0.97
CA GLY A 80 -5.23 7.32 1.65
C GLY A 80 -6.55 6.96 0.94
N VAL A 81 -7.01 5.74 1.15
CA VAL A 81 -8.28 5.26 0.55
C VAL A 81 -9.47 5.73 1.38
N THR A 82 -9.31 5.76 2.71
CA THR A 82 -10.39 6.06 3.65
C THR A 82 -9.84 6.46 5.02
N HIS A 83 -10.73 6.61 5.99
CA HIS A 83 -10.52 6.63 7.42
C HIS A 83 -11.41 5.56 8.08
N PRO A 84 -10.99 4.94 9.22
CA PRO A 84 -9.69 5.03 9.88
C PRO A 84 -8.63 4.10 9.26
N SER A 85 -7.51 3.89 9.98
CA SER A 85 -6.30 3.21 9.52
C SER A 85 -6.51 1.79 8.98
N GLN A 86 -7.14 0.90 9.74
CA GLN A 86 -7.20 -0.54 9.40
C GLN A 86 -7.68 -0.83 7.97
N PRO A 87 -8.76 -0.21 7.45
CA PRO A 87 -9.17 -0.38 6.06
C PRO A 87 -8.11 0.02 5.02
N ASN A 88 -7.26 1.01 5.31
CA ASN A 88 -6.16 1.41 4.42
C ASN A 88 -5.07 0.33 4.33
N TYR A 89 -4.69 -0.25 5.47
CA TYR A 89 -3.76 -1.38 5.52
C TYR A 89 -4.29 -2.59 4.74
N VAL A 90 -5.58 -2.91 4.93
CA VAL A 90 -6.24 -4.01 4.19
C VAL A 90 -6.28 -3.70 2.69
N ALA A 91 -6.66 -2.48 2.32
CA ALA A 91 -6.70 -2.05 0.92
C ALA A 91 -5.33 -2.19 0.22
N ALA A 92 -4.25 -1.86 0.92
CA ALA A 92 -2.89 -1.90 0.39
C ALA A 92 -2.39 -3.31 0.05
N ILE A 93 -3.01 -4.38 0.60
CA ILE A 93 -2.62 -5.77 0.32
C ILE A 93 -3.70 -6.61 -0.35
N THR A 94 -4.94 -6.14 -0.41
CA THR A 94 -6.07 -6.88 -1.02
C THR A 94 -6.67 -6.20 -2.23
N GLY A 95 -6.42 -4.90 -2.39
CA GLY A 95 -7.11 -4.10 -3.39
C GLY A 95 -8.60 -3.90 -3.09
N GLN A 96 -9.07 -4.16 -1.87
CA GLN A 96 -10.49 -4.11 -1.51
C GLN A 96 -10.74 -3.15 -0.35
N LEU A 97 -11.96 -2.64 -0.28
CA LEU A 97 -12.46 -1.82 0.81
C LEU A 97 -13.75 -2.44 1.34
N ASP A 98 -13.76 -2.81 2.62
CA ASP A 98 -14.98 -3.26 3.28
C ASP A 98 -15.81 -2.09 3.78
N THR A 99 -16.76 -1.66 2.98
CA THR A 99 -17.65 -0.54 3.31
C THR A 99 -18.60 -0.85 4.48
N THR A 100 -18.65 -2.09 4.94
CA THR A 100 -19.47 -2.50 6.10
C THR A 100 -18.69 -2.52 7.40
N ARG A 101 -17.36 -2.51 7.35
CA ARG A 101 -16.43 -2.58 8.49
C ARG A 101 -15.33 -1.50 8.38
N MET A 102 -15.73 -0.27 8.14
CA MET A 102 -14.81 0.87 8.11
C MET A 102 -14.51 1.33 9.54
N ASN A 103 -13.68 0.55 10.24
CA ASN A 103 -13.33 0.76 11.64
C ASN A 103 -12.05 0.01 12.00
N ASP A 104 -11.48 0.33 13.16
CA ASP A 104 -10.25 -0.24 13.71
C ASP A 104 -10.49 -1.40 14.68
N VAL A 105 -11.55 -2.17 14.49
CA VAL A 105 -11.88 -3.26 15.40
C VAL A 105 -10.87 -4.40 15.26
N ALA A 106 -10.18 -4.71 16.36
CA ALA A 106 -9.10 -5.68 16.43
C ALA A 106 -9.49 -7.13 16.03
N THR A 107 -10.79 -7.42 16.00
CA THR A 107 -11.33 -8.73 15.63
C THR A 107 -11.87 -8.78 14.20
N ASN A 108 -11.64 -7.75 13.40
CA ASN A 108 -11.94 -7.83 11.97
C ASN A 108 -11.01 -8.85 11.30
N HIS A 109 -11.59 -9.74 10.50
CA HIS A 109 -10.88 -10.72 9.70
C HIS A 109 -11.50 -10.81 8.31
N TYR A 110 -10.66 -11.13 7.31
CA TYR A 110 -11.04 -11.12 5.91
C TYR A 110 -10.62 -12.43 5.23
N ASP A 111 -11.57 -13.09 4.60
CA ASP A 111 -11.36 -14.24 3.72
C ASP A 111 -11.30 -13.75 2.25
N TRP A 112 -10.33 -12.89 1.98
CA TRP A 112 -10.14 -12.28 0.66
C TRP A 112 -8.78 -12.66 0.07
N PRO A 113 -8.71 -12.85 -1.27
CA PRO A 113 -7.43 -12.92 -1.95
C PRO A 113 -6.56 -11.71 -1.61
N ASN A 114 -5.29 -11.94 -1.36
CA ASN A 114 -4.37 -10.91 -0.92
C ASN A 114 -2.98 -11.08 -1.55
N LEU A 115 -2.13 -10.10 -1.33
CA LEU A 115 -0.79 -10.07 -1.91
C LEU A 115 0.05 -11.31 -1.52
N VAL A 116 -0.15 -11.87 -0.32
CA VAL A 116 0.61 -13.07 0.12
C VAL A 116 0.28 -14.26 -0.77
N ASP A 117 -0.99 -14.44 -1.15
CA ASP A 117 -1.40 -15.51 -2.07
C ASP A 117 -0.71 -15.39 -3.43
N GLN A 118 -0.66 -14.17 -3.95
CA GLN A 118 0.00 -13.92 -5.23
C GLN A 118 1.51 -14.16 -5.14
N LEU A 119 2.17 -13.68 -4.07
CA LEU A 119 3.60 -13.89 -3.86
C LEU A 119 3.93 -15.38 -3.77
N ASP A 120 3.21 -16.13 -2.94
CA ASP A 120 3.40 -17.58 -2.78
C ASP A 120 3.20 -18.31 -4.12
N ALA A 121 2.13 -17.96 -4.88
CA ALA A 121 1.84 -18.56 -6.17
C ALA A 121 2.92 -18.32 -7.23
N HIS A 122 3.68 -17.22 -7.10
CA HIS A 122 4.77 -16.85 -8.02
C HIS A 122 6.18 -17.17 -7.47
N GLY A 123 6.25 -17.93 -6.37
CA GLY A 123 7.53 -18.32 -5.75
C GLY A 123 8.32 -17.14 -5.19
N LYS A 124 7.62 -16.04 -4.81
CA LYS A 124 8.21 -14.89 -4.14
C LYS A 124 8.14 -15.09 -2.63
N THR A 125 9.23 -14.75 -1.97
CA THR A 125 9.29 -14.79 -0.51
C THR A 125 8.91 -13.44 0.08
N TRP A 126 8.31 -13.47 1.28
CA TRP A 126 7.88 -12.26 1.95
C TRP A 126 8.17 -12.29 3.46
N GLY A 127 8.26 -11.12 4.06
CA GLY A 127 8.37 -10.94 5.49
C GLY A 127 7.73 -9.63 5.93
N ALA A 128 6.98 -9.67 7.03
CA ALA A 128 6.36 -8.51 7.66
C ALA A 128 7.02 -8.26 9.01
N TYR A 129 7.59 -7.08 9.19
CA TYR A 129 8.37 -6.73 10.37
C TYR A 129 7.65 -5.64 11.16
N MET A 130 7.13 -6.05 12.31
CA MET A 130 6.32 -5.18 13.17
C MET A 130 7.15 -4.73 14.36
N ASP A 131 7.25 -3.43 14.55
CA ASP A 131 7.94 -2.88 15.72
C ASP A 131 7.13 -3.17 17.00
N SER A 132 7.84 -3.54 18.05
CA SER A 132 7.27 -3.98 19.34
C SER A 132 6.40 -5.25 19.27
N LEU A 133 6.46 -6.02 18.20
CA LEU A 133 5.87 -7.36 18.15
C LEU A 133 6.60 -8.28 19.12
N PRO A 134 5.91 -9.00 20.03
CA PRO A 134 6.59 -9.81 21.08
C PRO A 134 7.38 -11.00 20.55
N SER A 135 6.90 -11.63 19.49
CA SER A 135 7.51 -12.82 18.88
C SER A 135 6.99 -13.03 17.47
N ALA A 136 7.71 -13.79 16.66
CA ALA A 136 7.22 -14.20 15.35
C ALA A 136 5.88 -14.95 15.48
N GLY A 137 4.96 -14.63 14.56
CA GLY A 137 3.61 -15.23 14.53
C GLY A 137 2.68 -14.78 15.66
N TYR A 138 2.97 -13.70 16.36
CA TYR A 138 2.07 -13.14 17.37
C TYR A 138 0.78 -12.63 16.73
N THR A 139 -0.37 -13.10 17.24
CA THR A 139 -1.71 -12.76 16.73
C THR A 139 -2.56 -11.94 17.70
N GLY A 140 -1.98 -11.52 18.83
CA GLY A 140 -2.70 -10.69 19.80
C GLY A 140 -2.99 -9.28 19.25
N ALA A 141 -4.05 -8.68 19.76
CA ALA A 141 -4.50 -7.37 19.31
C ALA A 141 -3.49 -6.24 19.64
N THR A 142 -2.86 -6.32 20.82
CA THR A 142 -1.92 -5.30 21.31
C THR A 142 -0.75 -5.91 22.07
N ALA A 143 0.36 -5.19 22.13
CA ALA A 143 1.53 -5.52 22.94
C ALA A 143 2.30 -4.25 23.37
N PRO A 144 3.05 -4.28 24.52
CA PRO A 144 2.95 -5.30 25.55
C PRO A 144 1.63 -5.17 26.32
N GLY A 145 0.97 -6.28 26.56
CA GLY A 145 -0.35 -6.31 27.22
C GLY A 145 -1.39 -5.42 26.52
N SER A 146 -2.10 -4.59 27.28
CA SER A 146 -3.12 -3.66 26.75
C SER A 146 -2.60 -2.27 26.43
N THR A 147 -1.28 -2.04 26.45
CA THR A 147 -0.73 -0.68 26.28
C THR A 147 -0.71 -0.20 24.84
N ALA A 148 -1.04 -1.08 23.90
CA ALA A 148 -1.18 -0.80 22.46
C ALA A 148 0.04 -0.09 21.83
N LEU A 149 1.27 -0.42 22.26
CA LEU A 149 2.45 0.07 21.56
C LEU A 149 2.55 -0.60 20.18
N TYR A 150 2.47 -1.93 20.12
CA TYR A 150 2.06 -2.64 18.92
C TYR A 150 0.54 -2.78 18.90
N THR A 151 -0.08 -2.61 17.75
CA THR A 151 -1.50 -2.88 17.51
C THR A 151 -1.69 -3.65 16.20
N ASN A 152 -2.59 -4.64 16.21
CA ASN A 152 -2.84 -5.45 15.03
C ASN A 152 -3.55 -4.70 13.90
N LYS A 153 -4.18 -3.55 14.17
CA LYS A 153 -4.80 -2.73 13.14
C LYS A 153 -3.78 -2.21 12.11
N HIS A 154 -2.50 -2.09 12.49
CA HIS A 154 -1.38 -1.71 11.62
C HIS A 154 -0.62 -2.91 11.05
N ASN A 155 -1.18 -4.11 11.19
CA ASN A 155 -0.60 -5.35 10.68
C ASN A 155 -1.62 -6.07 9.78
N PRO A 156 -1.69 -5.74 8.49
CA PRO A 156 -2.75 -6.30 7.62
C PRO A 156 -2.69 -7.81 7.49
N PHE A 157 -1.53 -8.42 7.70
CA PHE A 157 -1.33 -9.85 7.50
C PHE A 157 -2.06 -10.69 8.54
N VAL A 158 -2.14 -10.25 9.80
CA VAL A 158 -2.91 -10.96 10.85
C VAL A 158 -4.41 -10.71 10.76
N LEU A 159 -4.86 -9.92 9.79
CA LEU A 159 -6.27 -9.72 9.50
C LEU A 159 -6.78 -10.65 8.39
N MET A 160 -5.89 -11.42 7.75
CA MET A 160 -6.24 -12.36 6.67
C MET A 160 -6.42 -13.77 7.24
N ASP A 161 -7.58 -14.39 6.99
CA ASP A 161 -7.94 -15.72 7.53
C ASP A 161 -6.99 -16.82 7.03
N ASP A 162 -6.55 -16.74 5.79
CA ASP A 162 -5.61 -17.66 5.16
C ASP A 162 -4.20 -17.57 5.77
N VAL A 163 -3.78 -16.38 6.21
CA VAL A 163 -2.53 -16.17 6.94
C VAL A 163 -2.64 -16.71 8.36
N LEU A 164 -3.74 -16.39 9.05
CA LEU A 164 -3.98 -16.84 10.42
C LEU A 164 -4.05 -18.37 10.53
N SER A 165 -4.61 -19.03 9.53
CA SER A 165 -4.74 -20.49 9.51
C SER A 165 -3.46 -21.22 9.09
N SER A 166 -2.42 -20.49 8.64
CA SER A 166 -1.16 -21.06 8.14
C SER A 166 0.02 -20.77 9.06
N PRO A 167 0.53 -21.75 9.83
CA PRO A 167 1.71 -21.56 10.67
C PRO A 167 2.94 -21.08 9.91
N SER A 168 3.12 -21.50 8.66
CA SER A 168 4.25 -21.06 7.82
C SER A 168 4.14 -19.61 7.40
N ARG A 169 2.94 -19.11 7.10
CA ARG A 169 2.68 -17.69 6.80
C ARG A 169 2.83 -16.84 8.06
N LEU A 170 2.27 -17.27 9.18
CA LEU A 170 2.43 -16.58 10.47
C LEU A 170 3.90 -16.40 10.84
N ALA A 171 4.75 -17.40 10.58
CA ALA A 171 6.19 -17.33 10.87
C ALA A 171 6.93 -16.23 10.08
N ASN A 172 6.34 -15.69 9.01
CA ASN A 172 6.88 -14.57 8.25
C ASN A 172 6.53 -13.20 8.87
N ILE A 173 5.64 -13.17 9.86
CA ILE A 173 5.33 -11.96 10.63
C ILE A 173 6.25 -11.95 11.84
N LYS A 174 7.19 -11.02 11.90
CA LYS A 174 8.33 -11.03 12.80
C LYS A 174 8.50 -9.73 13.57
N PRO A 175 9.15 -9.75 14.73
CA PRO A 175 9.63 -8.53 15.36
C PRO A 175 10.55 -7.74 14.41
N TYR A 176 10.42 -6.42 14.41
CA TYR A 176 11.29 -5.54 13.61
C TYR A 176 12.78 -5.75 13.90
N THR A 177 13.12 -6.16 15.11
CA THR A 177 14.51 -6.47 15.52
C THR A 177 15.16 -7.56 14.68
N ASP A 178 14.39 -8.43 14.02
CA ASP A 178 14.91 -9.51 13.18
C ASP A 178 15.28 -9.03 11.77
N LEU A 179 14.80 -7.86 11.35
CA LEU A 179 14.96 -7.32 9.98
C LEU A 179 16.42 -7.35 9.51
N GLY A 180 17.34 -6.81 10.32
CA GLY A 180 18.73 -6.69 9.93
C GLY A 180 19.42 -8.03 9.70
N ALA A 181 19.10 -9.05 10.51
CA ALA A 181 19.62 -10.40 10.35
C ALA A 181 19.05 -11.08 9.10
N ASP A 182 17.75 -10.99 8.91
CA ASP A 182 17.06 -11.59 7.76
C ASP A 182 17.52 -11.01 6.43
N LEU A 183 17.67 -9.69 6.33
CA LEU A 183 18.14 -9.02 5.12
C LEU A 183 19.60 -9.34 4.76
N ASN A 184 20.37 -9.85 5.70
CA ASN A 184 21.76 -10.28 5.47
C ASN A 184 21.90 -11.81 5.32
N SER A 185 20.81 -12.56 5.48
CA SER A 185 20.77 -14.01 5.29
C SER A 185 20.76 -14.39 3.79
N SER A 186 20.95 -15.70 3.52
CA SER A 186 20.77 -16.25 2.16
C SER A 186 19.29 -16.28 1.72
N ASN A 187 18.36 -16.16 2.67
CA ASN A 187 16.92 -16.28 2.46
C ASN A 187 16.22 -14.93 2.71
N ALA A 188 16.90 -13.81 2.41
CA ALA A 188 16.30 -12.50 2.52
C ALA A 188 15.03 -12.41 1.65
N PRO A 189 13.88 -11.96 2.22
CA PRO A 189 12.61 -11.92 1.50
C PRO A 189 12.65 -10.98 0.30
N ASP A 190 11.87 -11.32 -0.74
CA ASP A 190 11.68 -10.48 -1.92
C ASP A 190 10.78 -9.27 -1.63
N PHE A 191 9.71 -9.50 -0.86
CA PHE A 191 8.79 -8.46 -0.38
C PHE A 191 8.97 -8.28 1.12
N VAL A 192 9.10 -7.03 1.55
CA VAL A 192 9.27 -6.65 2.96
C VAL A 192 8.28 -5.56 3.30
N TRP A 193 7.46 -5.81 4.32
CA TRP A 193 6.59 -4.82 4.92
C TRP A 193 7.11 -4.45 6.31
N ILE A 194 7.10 -3.18 6.65
CA ILE A 194 7.53 -2.65 7.95
C ILE A 194 6.43 -1.74 8.49
N SER A 195 5.87 -2.09 9.65
CA SER A 195 5.00 -1.20 10.42
C SER A 195 5.73 -0.83 11.71
N PRO A 196 6.07 0.44 11.91
CA PRO A 196 6.60 0.92 13.18
C PRO A 196 5.54 0.77 14.28
N ASN A 197 5.93 0.92 15.55
CA ASN A 197 4.98 0.97 16.65
C ASN A 197 4.32 2.36 16.74
N GLN A 198 3.26 2.46 17.53
CA GLN A 198 2.45 3.68 17.69
C GLN A 198 3.25 4.95 17.98
N CYS A 199 4.43 4.84 18.61
CA CYS A 199 5.30 5.99 18.86
C CYS A 199 6.19 6.35 17.67
N ASN A 200 6.55 5.35 16.87
CA ASN A 200 7.53 5.46 15.79
C ASN A 200 6.86 5.59 14.41
N ASP A 201 5.53 5.44 14.33
CA ASP A 201 4.75 5.59 13.10
C ASP A 201 4.08 6.96 12.91
N MET A 202 4.18 7.85 13.89
CA MET A 202 3.51 9.14 14.05
C MET A 202 2.11 9.09 14.67
N HIS A 203 1.52 7.90 14.90
CA HIS A 203 0.16 7.79 15.42
C HIS A 203 0.05 8.32 16.87
N GLY A 204 0.95 7.87 17.75
CA GLY A 204 0.84 8.20 19.17
C GLY A 204 -0.21 7.37 19.92
N GLY A 205 -0.71 7.91 21.04
CA GLY A 205 -1.75 7.25 21.83
C GLY A 205 -1.25 6.43 23.02
N VAL A 206 0.06 6.42 23.28
CA VAL A 206 0.65 5.76 24.46
C VAL A 206 0.98 6.79 25.54
N TYR A 207 0.19 6.81 26.59
CA TYR A 207 0.22 7.89 27.61
C TYR A 207 1.12 7.58 28.82
N SER A 208 1.67 6.37 28.92
CA SER A 208 2.53 5.96 30.03
C SER A 208 3.84 5.38 29.55
N ALA A 209 4.89 5.59 30.32
CA ALA A 209 6.17 4.97 30.07
C ALA A 209 6.08 3.43 30.20
N ILE A 210 6.66 2.73 29.25
CA ILE A 210 6.71 1.26 29.20
C ILE A 210 8.16 0.81 29.41
N ALA A 211 8.38 -0.10 30.34
CA ALA A 211 9.72 -0.61 30.62
C ALA A 211 10.34 -1.27 29.38
N GLY A 212 11.56 -0.89 29.04
CA GLY A 212 12.25 -1.37 27.85
C GLY A 212 11.91 -0.64 26.55
N HIS A 213 11.00 0.34 26.60
CA HIS A 213 10.54 1.14 25.46
C HIS A 213 10.78 2.63 25.71
N PRO A 214 12.02 3.12 25.49
CA PRO A 214 12.40 4.51 25.75
C PRO A 214 11.68 5.53 24.86
N GLU A 215 11.06 5.09 23.76
CA GLU A 215 10.21 5.91 22.90
C GLU A 215 8.90 6.33 23.56
N THR A 216 8.51 5.68 24.66
CA THR A 216 7.28 6.00 25.42
C THR A 216 7.55 6.95 26.59
N PRO A 217 6.56 7.80 27.01
CA PRO A 217 5.25 7.96 26.39
C PRO A 217 5.30 8.68 25.03
N CYS A 218 4.26 8.47 24.25
CA CYS A 218 4.02 9.17 23.00
C CYS A 218 2.51 9.45 22.88
N PRO A 219 2.01 10.47 23.57
CA PRO A 219 0.60 10.84 23.48
C PRO A 219 0.28 11.37 22.09
N TYR A 220 -1.01 11.32 21.70
CA TYR A 220 -1.49 12.00 20.49
C TYR A 220 -1.12 13.47 20.47
N GLY A 221 -0.92 14.01 19.28
CA GLY A 221 -1.02 15.44 19.05
C GLY A 221 -2.45 15.94 19.32
N ASN A 222 -2.60 17.10 19.93
CA ASN A 222 -3.92 17.75 20.06
C ASN A 222 -4.18 18.68 18.86
N SER A 223 -3.16 18.93 18.07
CA SER A 223 -3.17 19.62 16.77
C SER A 223 -1.93 19.21 16.00
N ILE A 224 -1.93 19.46 14.70
CA ILE A 224 -0.83 19.14 13.79
C ILE A 224 0.50 19.88 14.06
N ASP A 225 0.49 20.84 14.98
CA ASP A 225 1.62 21.73 15.30
C ASP A 225 1.95 21.77 16.80
N ASP A 226 1.41 20.88 17.61
CA ASP A 226 1.72 20.86 19.02
C ASP A 226 3.02 20.11 19.34
N ALA A 227 3.46 20.19 20.59
CA ALA A 227 4.70 19.57 21.02
C ALA A 227 4.66 18.03 20.97
N ASN A 228 3.49 17.42 21.10
CA ASN A 228 3.34 15.96 20.99
C ASN A 228 3.47 15.53 19.54
N ASP A 229 2.82 16.24 18.64
CA ASP A 229 2.92 16.01 17.20
C ASP A 229 4.36 16.15 16.72
N ALA A 230 5.03 17.24 17.08
CA ALA A 230 6.45 17.43 16.77
C ALA A 230 7.34 16.29 17.29
N ALA A 231 7.04 15.78 18.49
CA ALA A 231 7.77 14.65 19.06
C ALA A 231 7.49 13.33 18.33
N LEU A 232 6.26 13.10 17.85
CA LEU A 232 5.88 11.93 17.06
C LEU A 232 6.58 11.96 15.68
N LYS A 233 6.55 13.08 14.98
CA LYS A 233 7.28 13.27 13.72
C LYS A 233 8.77 13.01 13.88
N HIS A 234 9.39 13.52 14.95
CA HIS A 234 10.80 13.29 15.23
C HIS A 234 11.12 11.80 15.47
N LYS A 235 10.28 11.08 16.23
CA LYS A 235 10.47 9.65 16.48
C LYS A 235 10.36 8.85 15.18
N ALA A 236 9.37 9.15 14.36
CA ALA A 236 9.19 8.51 13.06
C ALA A 236 10.36 8.80 12.10
N ASP A 237 10.86 10.02 12.09
CA ASP A 237 12.03 10.42 11.28
C ASP A 237 13.27 9.59 11.64
N VAL A 238 13.52 9.44 12.95
CA VAL A 238 14.62 8.61 13.48
C VAL A 238 14.42 7.13 13.13
N PHE A 239 13.18 6.62 13.26
CA PHE A 239 12.88 5.24 12.91
C PHE A 239 13.08 4.98 11.41
N VAL A 240 12.53 5.83 10.56
CA VAL A 240 12.67 5.73 9.10
C VAL A 240 14.15 5.80 8.70
N GLN A 241 14.94 6.69 9.33
CA GLN A 241 16.38 6.75 9.09
C GLN A 241 17.06 5.41 9.44
N GLY A 242 16.72 4.83 10.59
CA GLY A 242 17.23 3.52 11.00
C GLY A 242 16.86 2.40 10.04
N ALA A 243 15.59 2.34 9.64
CA ALA A 243 15.08 1.32 8.72
C ALA A 243 15.71 1.43 7.33
N VAL A 244 15.73 2.62 6.74
CA VAL A 244 16.35 2.88 5.43
C VAL A 244 17.85 2.55 5.46
N ASN A 245 18.55 2.91 6.51
CA ASN A 245 19.98 2.59 6.65
C ASN A 245 20.19 1.07 6.79
N THR A 246 19.36 0.38 7.56
CA THR A 246 19.41 -1.10 7.71
C THR A 246 19.20 -1.78 6.37
N ILE A 247 18.17 -1.36 5.62
CA ILE A 247 17.89 -1.91 4.28
C ILE A 247 19.05 -1.63 3.34
N ARG A 248 19.49 -0.38 3.21
CA ARG A 248 20.48 0.03 2.23
C ARG A 248 21.88 -0.53 2.49
N SER A 249 22.22 -0.85 3.74
CA SER A 249 23.48 -1.48 4.12
C SER A 249 23.45 -3.01 4.02
N SER A 250 22.28 -3.63 3.82
CA SER A 250 22.12 -5.07 3.78
C SER A 250 22.52 -5.68 2.43
N LYS A 251 22.75 -7.01 2.45
CA LYS A 251 22.92 -7.80 1.22
C LYS A 251 21.67 -7.86 0.35
N ALA A 252 20.50 -7.63 0.95
CA ALA A 252 19.22 -7.61 0.25
C ALA A 252 19.05 -6.37 -0.64
N TRP A 253 19.79 -5.28 -0.38
CA TRP A 253 19.71 -4.05 -1.18
C TRP A 253 20.48 -4.21 -2.48
N THR A 254 19.80 -4.69 -3.53
CA THR A 254 20.37 -4.97 -4.85
C THR A 254 19.90 -3.97 -5.89
N VAL A 255 20.44 -4.06 -7.09
CA VAL A 255 19.93 -3.33 -8.27
C VAL A 255 18.43 -3.62 -8.43
N ASN A 256 17.66 -2.62 -8.81
CA ASN A 256 16.21 -2.67 -8.95
C ASN A 256 15.43 -2.88 -7.62
N SER A 257 16.07 -2.71 -6.46
CA SER A 257 15.34 -2.64 -5.19
C SER A 257 14.77 -1.24 -4.98
N ALA A 258 13.58 -1.20 -4.36
CA ALA A 258 12.88 0.04 -4.02
C ALA A 258 12.32 0.01 -2.60
N ILE A 259 12.35 1.16 -1.91
CA ILE A 259 11.70 1.37 -0.62
C ILE A 259 10.59 2.38 -0.85
N PHE A 260 9.35 2.00 -0.55
CA PHE A 260 8.19 2.88 -0.49
C PHE A 260 8.01 3.33 0.96
N ILE A 261 7.90 4.62 1.19
CA ILE A 261 7.68 5.23 2.51
C ILE A 261 6.45 6.10 2.39
N LEU A 262 5.40 5.78 3.15
CA LEU A 262 4.12 6.47 3.05
C LEU A 262 3.41 6.42 4.41
N THR A 263 2.40 7.28 4.58
CA THR A 263 1.40 7.12 5.64
C THR A 263 0.13 6.51 5.08
N ASP A 264 -0.65 5.90 5.93
CA ASP A 264 -1.89 5.21 5.55
C ASP A 264 -3.04 6.18 5.29
N GLU A 265 -3.14 7.22 6.10
CA GLU A 265 -4.17 8.26 6.05
C GLU A 265 -3.61 9.62 6.50
N SER A 266 -4.37 10.70 6.29
CA SER A 266 -3.98 12.06 6.64
C SER A 266 -4.10 12.35 8.13
N ASP A 267 -3.76 13.58 8.50
CA ASP A 267 -3.72 14.03 9.90
C ASP A 267 -5.02 13.79 10.65
N TYR A 268 -4.82 13.25 11.84
CA TYR A 268 -5.84 13.07 12.85
C TYR A 268 -5.58 14.04 14.01
N ALA A 269 -6.48 14.97 14.22
CA ALA A 269 -6.45 15.88 15.34
C ALA A 269 -7.49 15.47 16.38
N GLY A 270 -7.20 14.38 17.10
CA GLY A 270 -8.06 13.90 18.16
C GLY A 270 -7.43 14.11 19.52
N SER A 271 -8.19 14.58 20.49
CA SER A 271 -7.83 14.42 21.89
C SER A 271 -8.74 13.36 22.50
N ALA A 272 -8.25 12.64 23.48
CA ALA A 272 -9.04 11.67 24.25
C ALA A 272 -10.35 12.24 24.87
N THR A 273 -10.57 13.54 24.75
CA THR A 273 -11.69 14.28 25.35
C THR A 273 -12.54 15.06 24.34
N THR A 274 -12.15 15.09 23.07
CA THR A 274 -12.87 15.80 22.00
C THR A 274 -13.27 14.84 20.90
N THR A 275 -14.20 15.28 20.07
CA THR A 275 -14.60 14.53 18.87
C THR A 275 -13.39 14.31 17.96
N ASP A 276 -13.14 13.07 17.59
CA ASP A 276 -12.14 12.68 16.62
C ASP A 276 -12.40 13.41 15.31
N GLU A 277 -11.40 14.12 14.79
CA GLU A 277 -11.56 14.89 13.55
C GLU A 277 -10.41 14.56 12.60
N TRP A 278 -10.73 14.01 11.43
CA TRP A 278 -9.80 13.97 10.32
C TRP A 278 -9.80 15.31 9.59
N LEU A 279 -8.61 15.82 9.34
CA LEU A 279 -8.44 17.16 8.78
C LEU A 279 -8.59 17.19 7.27
N ASP A 280 -8.35 16.07 6.60
CA ASP A 280 -8.49 15.93 5.16
C ASP A 280 -9.16 14.59 4.81
N VAL A 281 -10.25 14.65 4.07
CA VAL A 281 -11.00 13.49 3.56
C VAL A 281 -11.01 13.47 2.03
N THR A 282 -10.07 14.15 1.41
CA THR A 282 -9.91 14.09 -0.04
C THR A 282 -9.38 12.73 -0.47
N GLY A 283 -9.62 12.37 -1.69
CA GLY A 283 -9.16 11.11 -2.26
C GLY A 283 -9.00 11.19 -3.76
N CYS A 284 -8.57 10.12 -4.38
CA CYS A 284 -8.46 10.04 -5.82
C CYS A 284 -8.95 8.70 -6.37
N CYS A 285 -8.86 8.64 -7.67
CA CYS A 285 -8.79 7.39 -8.43
C CYS A 285 -10.12 6.66 -8.58
N ASP A 286 -11.24 7.25 -8.11
CA ASP A 286 -12.61 6.73 -8.23
C ASP A 286 -12.71 5.21 -8.04
N SER A 287 -11.97 4.68 -7.07
CA SER A 287 -11.89 3.26 -6.75
C SER A 287 -12.03 3.05 -5.22
N PRO A 288 -13.18 2.59 -4.73
CA PRO A 288 -14.41 2.34 -5.49
C PRO A 288 -15.04 3.61 -6.03
N GLY A 289 -15.69 3.53 -7.20
CA GLY A 289 -16.37 4.66 -7.82
C GLY A 289 -17.55 5.19 -7.00
N TYR A 290 -17.79 6.49 -7.07
CA TYR A 290 -18.95 7.11 -6.43
C TYR A 290 -20.25 6.47 -6.94
N GLY A 291 -21.02 5.87 -6.05
CA GLY A 291 -22.25 5.15 -6.36
C GLY A 291 -22.08 3.65 -6.66
N SER A 292 -20.85 3.13 -6.69
CA SER A 292 -20.59 1.68 -6.73
C SER A 292 -20.71 1.04 -5.36
N VAL A 293 -20.82 1.84 -4.31
CA VAL A 293 -20.96 1.42 -2.92
C VAL A 293 -22.38 1.71 -2.47
N ASP A 294 -23.02 0.75 -1.84
CA ASP A 294 -24.29 0.95 -1.16
C ASP A 294 -24.18 2.09 -0.14
N PRO A 295 -25.28 2.76 0.20
CA PRO A 295 -25.24 3.82 1.18
C PRO A 295 -24.49 3.37 2.43
N LEU A 296 -23.70 4.27 2.99
CA LEU A 296 -22.92 4.06 4.21
C LEU A 296 -23.67 3.20 5.22
N PRO A 297 -23.02 2.22 5.86
CA PRO A 297 -23.66 1.41 6.88
C PRO A 297 -24.38 2.28 7.91
N SER A 298 -25.59 1.90 8.29
CA SER A 298 -26.36 2.66 9.28
C SER A 298 -25.56 2.76 10.58
N GLY A 299 -25.25 3.97 11.00
CA GLY A 299 -24.44 4.24 12.18
C GLY A 299 -22.99 4.60 11.92
N TYR A 300 -22.52 4.54 10.66
CA TYR A 300 -21.26 5.12 10.28
C TYR A 300 -21.44 6.64 10.18
N VAL A 301 -20.93 7.34 11.16
CA VAL A 301 -20.87 8.80 11.14
C VAL A 301 -19.48 9.16 10.64
N PHE A 302 -19.39 9.60 9.37
CA PHE A 302 -18.28 10.43 8.99
C PHE A 302 -18.27 11.62 9.94
N GLN A 303 -17.24 11.76 10.70
CA GLN A 303 -17.06 12.98 11.44
C GLN A 303 -16.88 14.09 10.41
N ASP A 304 -17.81 15.05 10.51
CA ASP A 304 -17.88 16.18 9.60
C ASP A 304 -16.51 16.87 9.64
N ASN A 305 -15.81 16.89 8.52
CA ASN A 305 -14.58 17.67 8.43
C ASN A 305 -14.95 19.16 8.56
N LYS A 306 -14.95 19.65 9.78
CA LYS A 306 -15.33 21.02 10.10
C LYS A 306 -14.33 22.06 9.61
N THR A 307 -13.15 21.64 9.16
CA THR A 307 -12.09 22.57 8.74
C THR A 307 -12.47 23.39 7.53
N ASN A 308 -13.34 22.91 6.65
CA ASN A 308 -13.71 23.63 5.43
C ASN A 308 -15.21 23.97 5.32
N GLY A 309 -16.04 23.55 6.28
CA GLY A 309 -17.48 23.78 6.22
C GLY A 309 -18.16 23.19 4.96
N GLN A 310 -17.46 22.32 4.26
CA GLN A 310 -17.98 21.62 3.09
C GLN A 310 -18.51 20.26 3.51
N PRO A 311 -19.68 19.83 3.03
CA PRO A 311 -20.07 18.45 3.16
C PRO A 311 -18.97 17.61 2.49
N ASN A 312 -18.62 16.47 3.09
CA ASN A 312 -17.63 15.52 2.61
C ASN A 312 -17.63 15.42 1.08
N VAL A 313 -16.81 16.25 0.42
CA VAL A 313 -16.67 16.25 -1.02
C VAL A 313 -15.50 15.35 -1.33
N TRP A 314 -15.82 14.16 -1.74
CA TRP A 314 -14.85 13.14 -2.15
C TRP A 314 -14.19 13.57 -3.45
N GLY A 315 -12.92 13.83 -3.41
CA GLY A 315 -12.15 14.10 -4.61
C GLY A 315 -11.81 12.81 -5.36
N GLY A 316 -12.84 12.09 -5.85
CA GLY A 316 -12.60 10.91 -6.70
C GLY A 316 -12.89 9.54 -6.10
N GLY A 317 -13.50 9.48 -4.92
CA GLY A 317 -13.95 8.22 -4.31
C GLY A 317 -14.92 8.47 -3.17
N PRO A 318 -15.72 7.48 -2.76
CA PRO A 318 -16.71 7.65 -1.70
C PRO A 318 -16.06 7.85 -0.33
N PHE A 319 -14.75 7.59 -0.16
CA PHE A 319 -14.10 7.58 1.13
C PHE A 319 -12.61 7.99 1.00
N GLY A 320 -12.32 9.27 0.84
CA GLY A 320 -10.93 9.70 0.81
C GLY A 320 -10.25 9.61 2.17
N GLY A 321 -8.99 9.22 2.19
CA GLY A 321 -8.11 9.18 3.37
C GLY A 321 -7.16 10.37 3.45
N GLY A 322 -7.41 11.43 2.66
CA GLY A 322 -6.58 12.62 2.59
C GLY A 322 -5.28 12.45 1.81
N GLN A 323 -4.64 13.57 1.52
CA GLN A 323 -3.36 13.60 0.80
C GLN A 323 -2.21 13.28 1.75
N VAL A 324 -1.46 12.22 1.45
CA VAL A 324 -0.41 11.69 2.31
C VAL A 324 0.96 11.70 1.65
N PRO A 325 2.08 11.74 2.40
CA PRO A 325 3.41 11.61 1.82
C PRO A 325 3.60 10.22 1.20
N ALA A 326 4.24 10.18 0.04
CA ALA A 326 4.65 8.94 -0.60
C ALA A 326 6.00 9.14 -1.30
N ILE A 327 7.03 8.49 -0.79
CA ILE A 327 8.41 8.61 -1.23
C ILE A 327 8.89 7.25 -1.72
N VAL A 328 9.61 7.23 -2.84
CA VAL A 328 10.18 6.00 -3.38
C VAL A 328 11.69 6.14 -3.49
N VAL A 329 12.40 5.41 -2.66
CA VAL A 329 13.87 5.35 -2.66
C VAL A 329 14.31 4.17 -3.50
N THR A 330 15.00 4.42 -4.61
CA THR A 330 15.57 3.37 -5.47
C THR A 330 17.09 3.35 -5.38
N ARG A 331 17.70 2.20 -5.64
CA ARG A 331 19.17 2.07 -5.59
C ARG A 331 19.86 2.86 -6.69
N ASN A 332 19.26 2.93 -7.85
CA ASN A 332 19.85 3.54 -9.06
C ASN A 332 19.14 4.83 -9.46
N SER A 333 18.59 5.56 -8.50
CA SER A 333 17.91 6.83 -8.81
C SER A 333 18.84 7.76 -9.59
N ALA A 334 18.36 8.18 -10.75
CA ALA A 334 19.05 9.19 -11.58
C ALA A 334 18.92 10.61 -11.03
N GLY A 335 18.21 10.78 -9.91
CA GLY A 335 17.96 12.07 -9.27
C GLY A 335 16.54 12.21 -8.74
N HIS A 336 16.19 13.42 -8.38
CA HIS A 336 14.88 13.78 -7.85
C HIS A 336 13.80 13.68 -8.94
N ILE A 337 12.77 12.86 -8.69
CA ILE A 337 11.57 12.75 -9.54
C ILE A 337 10.39 13.27 -8.74
N VAL A 338 9.67 14.24 -9.27
CA VAL A 338 8.38 14.70 -8.73
C VAL A 338 7.29 14.25 -9.67
N ASP A 339 6.34 13.47 -9.16
CA ASP A 339 5.20 12.99 -9.93
C ASP A 339 3.90 13.42 -9.25
N ASN A 340 3.08 14.17 -9.97
CA ASN A 340 1.78 14.64 -9.51
C ASN A 340 0.60 13.81 -10.06
N THR A 341 0.87 12.64 -10.61
CA THR A 341 -0.18 11.69 -10.98
C THR A 341 -0.95 11.30 -9.73
N PRO A 342 -2.30 11.28 -9.77
CA PRO A 342 -3.07 10.79 -8.64
C PRO A 342 -2.80 9.31 -8.37
N TYR A 343 -2.45 8.99 -7.13
CA TYR A 343 -2.18 7.66 -6.63
C TYR A 343 -2.90 7.42 -5.30
N ASN A 344 -3.13 6.15 -4.96
CA ASN A 344 -3.59 5.71 -3.66
C ASN A 344 -3.01 4.34 -3.28
N HIS A 345 -3.49 3.71 -2.20
CA HIS A 345 -2.96 2.40 -1.78
C HIS A 345 -3.20 1.28 -2.81
N TYR A 346 -4.24 1.39 -3.64
CA TYR A 346 -4.41 0.47 -4.77
C TYR A 346 -3.33 0.68 -5.84
N SER A 347 -2.83 1.90 -6.00
CA SER A 347 -1.70 2.19 -6.89
C SER A 347 -0.40 1.57 -6.40
N LEU A 348 -0.16 1.54 -5.08
CA LEU A 348 0.95 0.82 -4.47
C LEU A 348 0.85 -0.67 -4.78
N LEU A 349 -0.29 -1.29 -4.47
CA LEU A 349 -0.52 -2.71 -4.74
C LEU A 349 -0.34 -3.04 -6.22
N ARG A 350 -0.99 -2.28 -7.11
CA ARG A 350 -0.84 -2.42 -8.56
C ARG A 350 0.61 -2.34 -9.01
N THR A 351 1.42 -1.50 -8.37
CA THR A 351 2.84 -1.37 -8.70
C THR A 351 3.62 -2.63 -8.32
N ILE A 352 3.40 -3.16 -7.13
CA ILE A 352 4.02 -4.40 -6.67
C ILE A 352 3.65 -5.56 -7.60
N GLU A 353 2.38 -5.68 -7.90
CA GLU A 353 1.84 -6.69 -8.82
C GLU A 353 2.43 -6.58 -10.21
N GLN A 354 2.55 -5.36 -10.74
CA GLN A 354 3.13 -5.11 -12.07
C GLN A 354 4.63 -5.45 -12.11
N VAL A 355 5.39 -5.10 -11.07
CA VAL A 355 6.85 -5.37 -11.00
C VAL A 355 7.13 -6.87 -11.14
N TRP A 356 6.29 -7.72 -10.58
CA TRP A 356 6.51 -9.17 -10.60
C TRP A 356 5.54 -9.95 -11.51
N GLY A 357 4.61 -9.28 -12.17
CA GLY A 357 3.64 -9.91 -13.07
C GLY A 357 2.67 -10.85 -12.35
N LEU A 358 2.19 -10.45 -11.17
CA LEU A 358 1.37 -11.30 -10.29
C LEU A 358 -0.11 -11.40 -10.73
N GLY A 359 -0.55 -10.55 -11.65
CA GLY A 359 -1.98 -10.25 -11.85
C GLY A 359 -2.41 -9.13 -10.91
N TYR A 360 -3.69 -8.74 -10.92
CA TYR A 360 -4.18 -7.62 -10.13
C TYR A 360 -5.35 -8.02 -9.25
N LEU A 361 -5.35 -7.52 -8.01
CA LEU A 361 -6.40 -7.76 -7.00
C LEU A 361 -7.34 -6.57 -6.90
N GLY A 362 -8.63 -6.85 -6.74
CA GLY A 362 -9.64 -5.87 -6.41
C GLY A 362 -9.55 -4.60 -7.26
N TYR A 363 -9.56 -3.43 -6.63
CA TYR A 363 -9.45 -2.14 -7.33
C TYR A 363 -8.05 -1.87 -7.92
N ALA A 364 -7.03 -2.62 -7.56
CA ALA A 364 -5.74 -2.54 -8.26
C ALA A 364 -5.86 -2.98 -9.74
N ASP A 365 -6.91 -3.74 -10.12
CA ASP A 365 -7.21 -4.10 -11.52
C ASP A 365 -7.97 -2.99 -12.28
N ASP A 366 -8.49 -1.98 -11.61
CA ASP A 366 -9.17 -0.86 -12.25
C ASP A 366 -8.19 0.05 -12.99
N SER A 367 -7.74 -0.39 -14.16
CA SER A 367 -6.76 0.35 -14.97
C SER A 367 -7.29 1.66 -15.56
N ALA A 368 -8.59 1.91 -15.49
CA ALA A 368 -9.18 3.18 -15.93
C ALA A 368 -8.92 4.30 -14.92
N ASN A 369 -8.88 3.95 -13.65
CA ASN A 369 -8.82 4.92 -12.55
C ASN A 369 -7.55 4.77 -11.71
N VAL A 370 -7.03 3.56 -11.52
CA VAL A 370 -5.84 3.28 -10.71
C VAL A 370 -4.60 3.18 -11.58
N THR A 371 -3.67 4.10 -11.42
CA THR A 371 -2.39 4.13 -12.14
C THR A 371 -1.30 3.54 -11.26
N SER A 372 -0.40 2.71 -11.83
CA SER A 372 0.77 2.22 -11.11
C SER A 372 1.85 3.29 -10.98
N MET A 373 2.62 3.23 -9.89
CA MET A 373 3.72 4.14 -9.56
C MET A 373 5.03 3.80 -10.28
N MET A 374 4.98 3.05 -11.39
CA MET A 374 6.18 2.61 -12.13
C MET A 374 7.08 3.75 -12.59
N ARG A 375 6.54 4.96 -12.78
CA ARG A 375 7.33 6.16 -13.12
C ARG A 375 8.31 6.54 -12.02
N LEU A 376 7.99 6.27 -10.76
CA LEU A 376 8.83 6.58 -9.60
C LEU A 376 9.94 5.54 -9.39
N LEU A 377 9.87 4.40 -10.06
CA LEU A 377 10.86 3.33 -10.00
C LEU A 377 11.94 3.44 -11.08
N ARG A 378 11.83 4.42 -11.97
CA ARG A 378 12.81 4.60 -13.06
C ARG A 378 14.16 5.05 -12.50
N PRO A 379 15.27 4.49 -13.03
CA PRO A 379 16.61 4.93 -12.69
C PRO A 379 16.91 6.34 -13.18
#